data_573613518bea6af023b555dde060c973
#
_entry.id   573613518bea6af023b555dde060c973
#
_cell.length_a   1.000
_cell.length_b   1.000
_cell.length_c   1.000
_cell.angle_alpha   90.00
_cell.angle_beta   90.00
_cell.angle_gamma   90.00
#
_symmetry.space_group_name_H-M   'P 1'
#
loop_
_entity.id
_entity.type
_entity.pdbx_description
1 polymer ?
#
loop_
_entity_poly.entity_id
_entity_poly.type
_entity_poly.pdbx_seq_one_letter_code
_entity_poly.pdbx_strand_id
1 'polypeptide(L)'
;MDIQRIQAVNSQITLVLDNPKSVKLQVKQINLAQKQIRIIKKEINAFIRIINQNANQSHADSVISVGLDIFGKRKWAGTVRAETRRQLEREKIDARQPYLEIKDSIDRLILEGDRLKLIAEEYILTDN
;
A
#
# COMPACT_ATOMS: atom_id res chain seq x y z
N MET A 1 5.36 3.67 -7.77
CA MET A 1 4.09 3.60 -7.07
C MET A 1 3.40 4.94 -7.17
N ASP A 2 2.12 4.91 -7.40
CA ASP A 2 1.44 6.12 -7.83
C ASP A 2 0.64 6.73 -6.66
N ILE A 3 1.28 7.62 -5.94
CA ILE A 3 0.64 8.37 -4.85
C ILE A 3 -0.53 9.20 -5.39
N GLN A 4 -0.43 9.67 -6.63
CA GLN A 4 -1.51 10.43 -7.26
C GLN A 4 -2.78 9.58 -7.45
N ARG A 5 -2.63 8.29 -7.77
CA ARG A 5 -3.78 7.37 -7.85
C ARG A 5 -4.47 7.25 -6.50
N ILE A 6 -3.69 7.15 -5.42
CA ILE A 6 -4.24 7.05 -4.06
C ILE A 6 -4.96 8.34 -3.68
N GLN A 7 -4.40 9.49 -4.01
CA GLN A 7 -5.04 10.78 -3.75
C GLN A 7 -6.32 10.95 -4.57
N ALA A 8 -6.30 10.51 -5.83
CA ALA A 8 -7.49 10.56 -6.68
C ALA A 8 -8.61 9.67 -6.12
N VAL A 9 -8.28 8.48 -5.64
CA VAL A 9 -9.24 7.59 -5.01
C VAL A 9 -9.75 8.17 -3.69
N ASN A 10 -8.87 8.78 -2.90
CA ASN A 10 -9.26 9.42 -1.65
C ASN A 10 -10.33 10.50 -1.88
N SER A 11 -10.20 11.29 -2.94
CA SER A 11 -11.17 12.34 -3.25
C SER A 11 -12.55 11.80 -3.60
N GLN A 12 -12.65 10.51 -3.98
CA GLN A 12 -13.91 9.86 -4.29
C GLN A 12 -14.59 9.25 -3.07
N ILE A 13 -13.88 9.15 -1.93
CA ILE A 13 -14.43 8.60 -0.69
C ILE A 13 -15.00 9.75 0.14
N THR A 14 -16.15 10.23 -0.29
CA THR A 14 -16.89 11.32 0.38
C THR A 14 -18.36 11.01 0.38
N LEU A 15 -19.09 11.61 1.31
CA LEU A 15 -20.53 11.40 1.45
C LEU A 15 -21.22 12.71 1.82
N VAL A 16 -22.27 13.04 1.08
CA VAL A 16 -23.16 14.17 1.38
C VAL A 16 -24.59 13.63 1.50
N LEU A 17 -25.21 13.82 2.65
CA LEU A 17 -26.56 13.31 2.91
C LEU A 17 -27.61 14.31 2.42
N ASP A 18 -27.77 14.41 1.11
CA ASP A 18 -28.72 15.33 0.47
C ASP A 18 -30.08 14.68 0.17
N ASN A 19 -30.09 13.52 -0.47
CA ASN A 19 -31.31 12.76 -0.71
C ASN A 19 -30.97 11.28 -0.91
N PRO A 20 -31.95 10.35 -0.71
CA PRO A 20 -31.65 8.91 -0.77
C PRO A 20 -31.11 8.45 -2.13
N LYS A 21 -31.57 9.01 -3.22
CA LYS A 21 -31.11 8.63 -4.55
C LYS A 21 -29.65 9.01 -4.77
N SER A 22 -29.28 10.22 -4.38
CA SER A 22 -27.90 10.69 -4.44
C SER A 22 -26.99 9.87 -3.53
N VAL A 23 -27.45 9.58 -2.30
CA VAL A 23 -26.69 8.78 -1.34
C VAL A 23 -26.41 7.39 -1.88
N LYS A 24 -27.39 6.75 -2.54
CA LYS A 24 -27.19 5.44 -3.17
C LYS A 24 -26.12 5.49 -4.26
N LEU A 25 -26.11 6.55 -5.06
CA LEU A 25 -25.08 6.73 -6.08
C LEU A 25 -23.71 6.95 -5.45
N GLN A 26 -23.64 7.73 -4.39
CA GLN A 26 -22.38 7.96 -3.66
C GLN A 26 -21.84 6.67 -3.07
N VAL A 27 -22.71 5.79 -2.54
CA VAL A 27 -22.29 4.47 -2.06
C VAL A 27 -21.66 3.64 -3.17
N LYS A 28 -22.24 3.68 -4.37
CA LYS A 28 -21.65 2.99 -5.54
C LYS A 28 -20.27 3.55 -5.89
N GLN A 29 -20.10 4.86 -5.82
CA GLN A 29 -18.81 5.51 -6.05
C GLN A 29 -17.78 5.12 -4.99
N ILE A 30 -18.19 5.05 -3.72
CA ILE A 30 -17.33 4.61 -2.62
C ILE A 30 -16.92 3.15 -2.85
N ASN A 31 -17.84 2.28 -3.25
CA ASN A 31 -17.53 0.90 -3.56
C ASN A 31 -16.50 0.77 -4.68
N LEU A 32 -16.64 1.56 -5.74
CA LEU A 32 -15.67 1.56 -6.83
C LEU A 32 -14.30 2.06 -6.37
N ALA A 33 -14.28 3.14 -5.59
CA ALA A 33 -13.05 3.68 -5.03
C ALA A 33 -12.35 2.65 -4.14
N GLN A 34 -13.10 1.93 -3.31
CA GLN A 34 -12.56 0.87 -2.47
C GLN A 34 -12.00 -0.30 -3.28
N LYS A 35 -12.66 -0.68 -4.38
CA LYS A 35 -12.13 -1.71 -5.29
C LYS A 35 -10.81 -1.28 -5.90
N GLN A 36 -10.72 -0.03 -6.35
CA GLN A 36 -9.49 0.51 -6.93
C GLN A 36 -8.36 0.50 -5.89
N ILE A 37 -8.66 0.92 -4.66
CA ILE A 37 -7.63 1.00 -3.63
C ILE A 37 -7.18 -0.38 -3.15
N ARG A 38 -8.06 -1.37 -3.18
CA ARG A 38 -7.69 -2.76 -2.90
C ARG A 38 -6.74 -3.33 -3.95
N ILE A 39 -6.91 -2.95 -5.20
CA ILE A 39 -5.97 -3.33 -6.27
C ILE A 39 -4.61 -2.71 -6.00
N ILE A 40 -4.55 -1.44 -5.63
CA ILE A 40 -3.31 -0.78 -5.25
C ILE A 40 -2.66 -1.47 -4.06
N LYS A 41 -3.46 -1.87 -3.06
CA LYS A 41 -2.98 -2.62 -1.89
C LYS A 41 -2.34 -3.94 -2.29
N LYS A 42 -2.92 -4.67 -3.24
CA LYS A 42 -2.34 -5.91 -3.75
C LYS A 42 -1.00 -5.67 -4.42
N GLU A 43 -0.88 -4.60 -5.20
CA GLU A 43 0.38 -4.21 -5.83
C GLU A 43 1.45 -3.92 -4.77
N ILE A 44 1.08 -3.17 -3.73
CA ILE A 44 1.98 -2.83 -2.63
C ILE A 44 2.40 -4.08 -1.86
N ASN A 45 1.48 -4.98 -1.57
CA ASN A 45 1.79 -6.25 -0.90
C ASN A 45 2.75 -7.09 -1.73
N ALA A 46 2.59 -7.07 -3.06
CA ALA A 46 3.51 -7.75 -3.96
C ALA A 46 4.92 -7.15 -3.89
N PHE A 47 5.05 -5.83 -3.86
CA PHE A 47 6.35 -5.17 -3.71
C PHE A 47 6.99 -5.51 -2.37
N ILE A 48 6.23 -5.47 -1.27
CA ILE A 48 6.73 -5.83 0.05
C ILE A 48 7.21 -7.29 0.06
N ARG A 49 6.46 -8.18 -0.57
CA ARG A 49 6.83 -9.60 -0.68
C ARG A 49 8.14 -9.77 -1.43
N ILE A 50 8.30 -9.07 -2.55
CA ILE A 50 9.53 -9.12 -3.35
C ILE A 50 10.72 -8.64 -2.50
N ILE A 51 10.57 -7.54 -1.78
CA ILE A 51 11.61 -7.02 -0.91
C ILE A 51 11.97 -8.05 0.17
N ASN A 52 10.97 -8.67 0.80
CA ASN A 52 11.18 -9.67 1.83
C ASN A 52 11.86 -10.93 1.29
N GLN A 53 11.43 -11.41 0.12
CA GLN A 53 12.01 -12.59 -0.51
C GLN A 53 13.46 -12.37 -0.90
N ASN A 54 13.74 -11.22 -1.49
CA ASN A 54 15.10 -10.89 -1.89
C ASN A 54 16.04 -10.83 -0.71
N ALA A 55 15.57 -10.34 0.43
CA ALA A 55 16.37 -10.30 1.65
C ALA A 55 16.51 -11.67 2.30
N ASN A 56 15.44 -12.49 2.30
CA ASN A 56 15.45 -13.82 2.93
C ASN A 56 16.25 -14.86 2.15
N GLN A 57 16.36 -14.69 0.86
CA GLN A 57 17.16 -15.60 0.06
C GLN A 57 18.66 -15.50 0.32
N SER A 58 19.08 -14.68 1.27
CA SER A 58 20.49 -14.38 1.55
C SER A 58 21.38 -14.46 0.31
N HIS A 59 20.73 -14.58 -0.75
CA HIS A 59 21.27 -14.32 -1.99
C HIS A 59 21.27 -12.86 -2.00
N ALA A 60 22.02 -12.67 -1.11
CA ALA A 60 22.95 -11.71 -1.38
C ALA A 60 22.96 -11.48 -2.86
N ASP A 61 22.91 -12.51 -3.64
CA ASP A 61 23.04 -12.39 -5.07
C ASP A 61 21.93 -11.61 -5.77
N SER A 62 20.69 -11.63 -5.34
CA SER A 62 19.68 -10.85 -6.05
C SER A 62 19.41 -9.49 -5.43
N VAL A 63 19.38 -9.37 -4.11
CA VAL A 63 19.36 -8.05 -3.46
C VAL A 63 20.70 -7.37 -3.60
N ILE A 64 21.78 -8.14 -3.53
CA ILE A 64 23.11 -7.65 -3.76
C ILE A 64 23.34 -7.38 -5.24
N SER A 65 22.76 -8.13 -6.17
CA SER A 65 22.91 -7.75 -7.57
C SER A 65 22.12 -6.50 -7.92
N VAL A 66 20.96 -6.28 -7.32
CA VAL A 66 20.24 -5.02 -7.48
C VAL A 66 20.89 -3.90 -6.68
N GLY A 67 21.29 -4.17 -5.44
CA GLY A 67 21.92 -3.17 -4.58
C GLY A 67 23.38 -2.95 -4.90
N LEU A 68 24.13 -4.00 -5.22
CA LEU A 68 25.56 -3.90 -5.53
C LEU A 68 25.84 -3.52 -6.96
N ASP A 69 24.97 -3.80 -7.90
CA ASP A 69 25.09 -3.21 -9.24
C ASP A 69 24.87 -1.71 -9.17
N ILE A 70 24.00 -1.26 -8.28
CA ILE A 70 23.82 0.16 -8.00
C ILE A 70 25.05 0.74 -7.30
N PHE A 71 25.64 0.00 -6.36
CA PHE A 71 26.77 0.47 -5.57
C PHE A 71 28.13 -0.01 -6.07
N GLY A 72 28.17 -0.89 -7.05
CA GLY A 72 29.43 -1.41 -7.62
C GLY A 72 30.27 -2.23 -6.65
N LYS A 73 29.65 -2.90 -5.68
CA LYS A 73 30.36 -3.50 -4.54
C LYS A 73 30.32 -5.02 -4.47
N ARG A 74 30.25 -5.71 -5.60
CA ARG A 74 30.33 -7.17 -5.63
C ARG A 74 31.60 -7.73 -4.98
N LYS A 75 32.67 -6.93 -4.97
CA LYS A 75 33.95 -7.31 -4.39
C LYS A 75 33.90 -7.59 -2.90
N TRP A 76 32.85 -7.15 -2.22
CA TRP A 76 32.75 -7.20 -0.76
C TRP A 76 32.00 -8.41 -0.25
N ALA A 77 31.38 -9.17 -1.11
CA ALA A 77 30.54 -10.29 -0.72
C ALA A 77 31.27 -11.37 0.07
N GLY A 78 32.57 -11.44 -0.03
CA GLY A 78 33.37 -12.41 0.68
C GLY A 78 34.02 -11.93 1.97
N THR A 79 34.14 -10.63 2.19
CA THR A 79 35.00 -10.10 3.25
C THR A 79 34.26 -9.61 4.48
N VAL A 80 32.95 -9.27 4.40
CA VAL A 80 32.24 -8.64 5.52
C VAL A 80 30.80 -9.18 5.64
N ARG A 81 30.68 -10.49 5.75
CA ARG A 81 29.36 -11.14 5.76
C ARG A 81 28.43 -10.67 6.88
N ALA A 82 28.97 -10.41 8.07
CA ALA A 82 28.13 -10.00 9.21
C ALA A 82 27.64 -8.56 9.06
N GLU A 83 28.49 -7.66 8.63
CA GLU A 83 28.12 -6.26 8.36
C GLU A 83 27.21 -6.16 7.16
N THR A 84 27.45 -6.95 6.13
CA THR A 84 26.61 -7.02 4.93
C THR A 84 25.21 -7.48 5.29
N ARG A 85 25.08 -8.48 6.16
CA ARG A 85 23.77 -8.93 6.65
C ARG A 85 23.04 -7.84 7.42
N ARG A 86 23.73 -7.12 8.28
CA ARG A 86 23.13 -6.01 9.03
C ARG A 86 22.70 -4.89 8.10
N GLN A 87 23.52 -4.57 7.12
CA GLN A 87 23.18 -3.57 6.12
C GLN A 87 22.00 -4.01 5.27
N LEU A 88 21.96 -5.27 4.86
CA LEU A 88 20.84 -5.83 4.10
C LEU A 88 19.54 -5.79 4.90
N GLU A 89 19.62 -6.10 6.19
CA GLU A 89 18.45 -5.98 7.05
C GLU A 89 17.96 -4.53 7.18
N ARG A 90 18.86 -3.58 7.31
CA ARG A 90 18.52 -2.16 7.35
C ARG A 90 17.96 -1.70 6.01
N GLU A 91 18.59 -2.08 4.90
CA GLU A 91 18.11 -1.74 3.57
C GLU A 91 16.75 -2.33 3.30
N LYS A 92 16.50 -3.55 3.78
CA LYS A 92 15.20 -4.20 3.70
C LYS A 92 14.14 -3.41 4.46
N ILE A 93 14.44 -2.99 5.69
CA ILE A 93 13.54 -2.19 6.51
C ILE A 93 13.30 -0.84 5.84
N ASP A 94 14.35 -0.18 5.39
CA ASP A 94 14.26 1.12 4.74
C ASP A 94 13.49 1.02 3.42
N ALA A 95 13.71 -0.04 2.66
CA ALA A 95 13.01 -0.25 1.39
C ALA A 95 11.53 -0.54 1.59
N ARG A 96 11.14 -1.22 2.67
CA ARG A 96 9.74 -1.54 2.96
C ARG A 96 8.98 -0.38 3.56
N GLN A 97 9.65 0.48 4.31
CA GLN A 97 8.99 1.49 5.14
C GLN A 97 8.03 2.38 4.36
N PRO A 98 8.39 2.94 3.20
CA PRO A 98 7.44 3.73 2.43
C PRO A 98 6.20 2.95 2.03
N TYR A 99 6.35 1.68 1.67
CA TYR A 99 5.23 0.83 1.27
C TYR A 99 4.33 0.50 2.45
N LEU A 100 4.91 0.27 3.64
CA LEU A 100 4.14 0.01 4.85
C LEU A 100 3.31 1.25 5.26
N GLU A 101 3.88 2.43 5.15
CA GLU A 101 3.18 3.68 5.43
C GLU A 101 2.01 3.90 4.47
N ILE A 102 2.21 3.62 3.19
CA ILE A 102 1.16 3.75 2.19
C ILE A 102 0.08 2.70 2.42
N LYS A 103 0.45 1.47 2.76
CA LYS A 103 -0.50 0.41 3.10
C LYS A 103 -1.37 0.82 4.28
N ASP A 104 -0.79 1.45 5.29
CA ASP A 104 -1.50 1.97 6.44
C ASP A 104 -2.52 3.03 6.04
N SER A 105 -2.12 3.95 5.17
CA SER A 105 -3.02 4.97 4.62
C SER A 105 -4.17 4.35 3.83
N ILE A 106 -3.88 3.32 3.05
CA ILE A 106 -4.88 2.58 2.28
C ILE A 106 -5.88 1.90 3.21
N ASP A 107 -5.41 1.25 4.27
CA ASP A 107 -6.30 0.60 5.22
C ASP A 107 -7.22 1.61 5.91
N ARG A 108 -6.72 2.79 6.23
CA ARG A 108 -7.54 3.88 6.77
C ARG A 108 -8.61 4.35 5.79
N LEU A 109 -8.26 4.46 4.50
CA LEU A 109 -9.22 4.85 3.47
C LEU A 109 -10.32 3.80 3.29
N ILE A 110 -9.97 2.52 3.35
CA ILE A 110 -10.96 1.44 3.28
C ILE A 110 -11.89 1.51 4.47
N LEU A 111 -11.37 1.71 5.68
CA LEU A 111 -12.19 1.87 6.88
C LEU A 111 -13.09 3.09 6.80
N GLU A 112 -12.58 4.21 6.32
CA GLU A 112 -13.38 5.42 6.14
C GLU A 112 -14.51 5.20 5.16
N GLY A 113 -14.24 4.51 4.05
CA GLY A 113 -15.28 4.15 3.09
C GLY A 113 -16.35 3.26 3.71
N ASP A 114 -15.95 2.28 4.52
CA ASP A 114 -16.89 1.39 5.21
C ASP A 114 -17.75 2.18 6.21
N ARG A 115 -17.13 3.11 6.94
CA ARG A 115 -17.86 3.99 7.88
C ARG A 115 -18.88 4.86 7.15
N LEU A 116 -18.51 5.44 6.04
CA LEU A 116 -19.41 6.28 5.25
C LEU A 116 -20.56 5.46 4.66
N LYS A 117 -20.29 4.23 4.21
CA LYS A 117 -21.34 3.36 3.70
C LYS A 117 -22.35 2.99 4.80
N LEU A 118 -21.86 2.77 6.02
CA LEU A 118 -22.74 2.50 7.15
C LEU A 118 -23.64 3.70 7.46
N ILE A 119 -23.07 4.90 7.48
CA ILE A 119 -23.83 6.15 7.67
C ILE A 119 -24.88 6.30 6.56
N ALA A 120 -24.51 5.99 5.32
CA ALA A 120 -25.42 6.07 4.18
C ALA A 120 -26.57 5.08 4.33
N GLU A 121 -26.31 3.85 4.76
CA GLU A 121 -27.33 2.83 4.99
C GLU A 121 -28.32 3.27 6.07
N GLU A 122 -27.81 3.80 7.16
CA GLU A 122 -28.66 4.33 8.24
C GLU A 122 -29.54 5.49 7.75
N TYR A 123 -28.96 6.39 6.97
CA TYR A 123 -29.70 7.50 6.38
C TYR A 123 -30.84 7.01 5.48
N ILE A 124 -30.55 6.04 4.60
CA ILE A 124 -31.55 5.49 3.68
C ILE A 124 -32.68 4.80 4.46
N LEU A 125 -32.35 4.08 5.53
CA LEU A 125 -33.34 3.40 6.36
C LEU A 125 -34.25 4.38 7.11
N THR A 126 -33.69 5.48 7.62
CA THR A 126 -34.44 6.43 8.40
C THR A 126 -35.28 7.36 7.52
N ASP A 127 -34.91 7.56 6.28
CA ASP A 127 -35.56 8.49 5.37
C ASP A 127 -36.66 7.81 4.53
N ASN A 128 -36.84 6.53 4.71
CA ASN A 128 -37.93 5.79 4.13
C ASN A 128 -39.12 5.79 5.11
#